data_3780a14eeff219ac8de7c1069ef46c79
#
_entry.id   3780a14eeff219ac8de7c1069ef46c79
#
_cell.length_a   1.000
_cell.length_b   1.000
_cell.length_c   1.000
_cell.angle_alpha   90.00
_cell.angle_beta   90.00
_cell.angle_gamma   90.00
#
_symmetry.space_group_name_H-M   'P 1'
#
loop_
_entity.id
_entity.type
_entity.pdbx_description
1 polymer ?
#
loop_
_entity_poly.entity_id
_entity_poly.type
_entity_poly.pdbx_seq_one_letter_code
_entity_poly.pdbx_strand_id
1 'polypeptide(L)'
;MSTLLDKCNKLGLKMTEQRRIIVQVLSESKDHPDVAAVHRRASKIDKRIGIATVYRTIALFTENNLLEKHEFKGFSSRYETVRENHHHLINIRNGDVKEFRNTFIDAMQKQMAKELGYDLIDYRLELYAIPSKEKEE
;
A
#
# COMPACT_ATOMS: atom_id res chain seq x y z
N MET A 1 7.37 -3.07 -17.15
CA MET A 1 6.85 -3.11 -15.77
C MET A 1 5.35 -3.34 -15.78
N SER A 2 4.88 -4.23 -14.92
CA SER A 2 3.44 -4.52 -14.85
C SER A 2 2.72 -3.48 -14.00
N THR A 3 1.71 -2.84 -14.58
CA THR A 3 0.82 -1.94 -13.82
C THR A 3 -0.15 -2.76 -12.97
N LEU A 4 -0.86 -2.09 -12.07
CA LEU A 4 -1.90 -2.77 -11.28
C LEU A 4 -2.97 -3.36 -12.21
N LEU A 5 -3.38 -2.63 -13.25
CA LEU A 5 -4.35 -3.13 -14.22
C LEU A 5 -3.84 -4.39 -14.93
N ASP A 6 -2.57 -4.39 -15.36
CA ASP A 6 -1.96 -5.57 -15.99
C ASP A 6 -2.01 -6.78 -15.08
N LYS A 7 -1.70 -6.60 -13.80
CA LYS A 7 -1.74 -7.69 -12.82
C LYS A 7 -3.15 -8.22 -12.63
N CYS A 8 -4.15 -7.35 -12.58
CA CYS A 8 -5.56 -7.75 -12.50
C CYS A 8 -5.95 -8.61 -13.71
N ASN A 9 -5.56 -8.19 -14.91
CA ASN A 9 -5.85 -8.92 -16.15
C ASN A 9 -5.16 -10.28 -16.18
N LYS A 10 -3.91 -10.37 -15.74
CA LYS A 10 -3.18 -11.63 -15.68
C LYS A 10 -3.82 -12.65 -14.75
N LEU A 11 -4.41 -12.17 -13.64
CA LEU A 11 -5.09 -13.04 -12.68
C LEU A 11 -6.50 -13.40 -13.12
N GLY A 12 -6.98 -12.86 -14.24
CA GLY A 12 -8.32 -13.14 -14.72
C GLY A 12 -9.43 -12.50 -13.89
N LEU A 13 -9.12 -11.46 -13.15
CA LEU A 13 -10.13 -10.75 -12.36
C LEU A 13 -11.09 -10.00 -13.27
N LYS A 14 -12.38 -10.09 -12.98
CA LYS A 14 -13.40 -9.37 -13.73
C LYS A 14 -13.24 -7.87 -13.51
N MET A 15 -12.92 -7.15 -14.57
CA MET A 15 -12.69 -5.71 -14.51
C MET A 15 -13.89 -4.95 -15.05
N THR A 16 -14.76 -4.52 -14.13
CA THR A 16 -15.87 -3.62 -14.45
C THR A 16 -15.34 -2.19 -14.63
N GLU A 17 -16.16 -1.32 -15.20
CA GLU A 17 -15.81 0.09 -15.33
C GLU A 17 -15.46 0.71 -13.97
N GLN A 18 -16.26 0.42 -12.94
CA GLN A 18 -16.01 0.94 -11.60
C GLN A 18 -14.70 0.43 -11.00
N ARG A 19 -14.38 -0.85 -11.19
CA ARG A 19 -13.09 -1.40 -10.74
C ARG A 19 -11.92 -0.76 -11.47
N ARG A 20 -12.06 -0.45 -12.76
CA ARG A 20 -11.01 0.24 -13.52
C ARG A 20 -10.76 1.63 -12.99
N ILE A 21 -11.81 2.34 -12.58
CA ILE A 21 -11.68 3.67 -11.97
C ILE A 21 -10.95 3.56 -10.63
N ILE A 22 -11.27 2.56 -9.82
CA ILE A 22 -10.59 2.34 -8.54
C ILE A 22 -9.12 2.02 -8.77
N VAL A 23 -8.79 1.20 -9.78
CA VAL A 23 -7.40 0.93 -10.18
C VAL A 23 -6.67 2.22 -10.54
N GLN A 24 -7.32 3.07 -11.32
CA GLN A 24 -6.75 4.37 -11.70
C GLN A 24 -6.43 5.22 -10.47
N VAL A 25 -7.36 5.33 -9.55
CA VAL A 25 -7.17 6.10 -8.31
C VAL A 25 -6.00 5.56 -7.51
N LEU A 26 -5.94 4.24 -7.31
CA LEU A 26 -4.85 3.61 -6.57
C LEU A 26 -3.50 3.80 -7.25
N SER A 27 -3.47 3.68 -8.58
CA SER A 27 -2.23 3.82 -9.35
C SER A 27 -1.70 5.25 -9.35
N GLU A 28 -2.58 6.24 -9.34
CA GLU A 28 -2.22 7.65 -9.34
C GLU A 28 -1.92 8.19 -7.94
N SER A 29 -2.32 7.46 -6.89
CA SER A 29 -2.12 7.89 -5.52
C SER A 29 -0.65 7.78 -5.13
N LYS A 30 -0.06 8.89 -4.69
CA LYS A 30 1.32 8.93 -4.21
C LYS A 30 1.40 8.80 -2.70
N ASP A 31 0.28 8.95 -2.03
CA ASP A 31 0.13 8.71 -0.60
C ASP A 31 -0.36 7.26 -0.38
N HIS A 32 -0.64 6.93 0.86
CA HIS A 32 -1.20 5.62 1.22
C HIS A 32 -2.66 5.84 1.60
N PRO A 33 -3.61 5.83 0.63
CA PRO A 33 -4.99 6.17 0.92
C PRO A 33 -5.71 5.08 1.71
N ASP A 34 -6.60 5.49 2.59
CA ASP A 34 -7.57 4.58 3.19
C ASP A 34 -8.79 4.43 2.25
N VAL A 35 -9.74 3.59 2.64
CA VAL A 35 -10.95 3.34 1.82
C VAL A 35 -11.72 4.64 1.58
N ALA A 36 -11.86 5.48 2.60
CA ALA A 36 -12.58 6.74 2.47
C ALA A 36 -11.92 7.68 1.45
N ALA A 37 -10.60 7.76 1.45
CA ALA A 37 -9.86 8.57 0.49
C ALA A 37 -10.01 8.03 -0.94
N VAL A 38 -9.93 6.72 -1.11
CA VAL A 38 -10.14 6.09 -2.43
C VAL A 38 -11.56 6.37 -2.93
N HIS A 39 -12.56 6.23 -2.06
CA HIS A 39 -13.94 6.51 -2.41
C HIS A 39 -14.14 7.98 -2.84
N ARG A 40 -13.59 8.91 -2.08
CA ARG A 40 -13.67 10.34 -2.41
C ARG A 40 -13.09 10.63 -3.80
N ARG A 41 -11.94 10.07 -4.08
CA ARG A 41 -11.23 10.28 -5.35
C ARG A 41 -11.95 9.60 -6.52
N ALA A 42 -12.43 8.38 -6.31
CA ALA A 42 -13.18 7.65 -7.33
C ALA A 42 -14.51 8.31 -7.64
N SER A 43 -15.19 8.85 -6.62
CA SER A 43 -16.48 9.53 -6.78
C SER A 43 -16.37 10.80 -7.61
N LYS A 44 -15.22 11.44 -7.64
CA LYS A 44 -14.98 12.59 -8.51
C LYS A 44 -14.98 12.21 -9.99
N ILE A 45 -14.61 10.98 -10.28
CA ILE A 45 -14.58 10.44 -11.65
C ILE A 45 -15.96 9.90 -12.02
N ASP A 46 -16.58 9.13 -11.12
CA ASP A 46 -17.89 8.54 -11.32
C ASP A 46 -18.69 8.57 -10.01
N LYS A 47 -19.70 9.43 -9.94
CA LYS A 47 -20.53 9.60 -8.74
C LYS A 47 -21.31 8.35 -8.35
N ARG A 48 -21.47 7.40 -9.26
CA ARG A 48 -22.22 6.15 -9.00
C ARG A 48 -21.45 5.17 -8.14
N ILE A 49 -20.14 5.37 -7.97
CA ILE A 49 -19.31 4.46 -7.17
C ILE A 49 -19.62 4.66 -5.69
N GLY A 50 -20.24 3.65 -5.09
CA GLY A 50 -20.52 3.66 -3.65
C GLY A 50 -19.35 3.16 -2.84
N ILE A 51 -19.33 3.49 -1.55
CA ILE A 51 -18.25 3.09 -0.65
C ILE A 51 -18.17 1.57 -0.51
N ALA A 52 -19.31 0.87 -0.56
CA ALA A 52 -19.33 -0.59 -0.49
C ALA A 52 -18.58 -1.22 -1.67
N THR A 53 -18.74 -0.66 -2.86
CA THR A 53 -18.02 -1.14 -4.05
C THR A 53 -16.52 -0.93 -3.90
N VAL A 54 -16.10 0.23 -3.38
CA VAL A 54 -14.68 0.50 -3.11
C VAL A 54 -14.15 -0.50 -2.10
N TYR A 55 -14.87 -0.73 -1.03
CA TYR A 55 -14.45 -1.66 0.03
C TYR A 55 -14.24 -3.07 -0.52
N ARG A 56 -15.22 -3.59 -1.28
CA ARG A 56 -15.14 -4.93 -1.88
C ARG A 56 -14.00 -5.04 -2.89
N THR A 57 -13.79 -4.00 -3.68
CA THR A 57 -12.73 -3.99 -4.69
C THR A 57 -11.36 -3.99 -4.04
N ILE A 58 -11.15 -3.16 -3.02
CA ILE A 58 -9.89 -3.12 -2.27
C ILE A 58 -9.64 -4.47 -1.58
N ALA A 59 -10.67 -5.07 -0.99
CA ALA A 59 -10.55 -6.38 -0.36
C ALA A 59 -10.15 -7.45 -1.37
N LEU A 60 -10.76 -7.46 -2.54
CA LEU A 60 -10.42 -8.39 -3.62
C LEU A 60 -8.95 -8.26 -4.03
N PHE A 61 -8.49 -7.02 -4.22
CA PHE A 61 -7.11 -6.76 -4.64
C PHE A 61 -6.12 -7.15 -3.53
N THR A 62 -6.47 -6.89 -2.28
CA THR A 62 -5.61 -7.25 -1.14
C THR A 62 -5.50 -8.77 -1.01
N GLU A 63 -6.61 -9.48 -1.16
CA GLU A 63 -6.63 -10.95 -1.11
C GLU A 63 -5.78 -11.59 -2.21
N ASN A 64 -5.66 -10.93 -3.35
CA ASN A 64 -4.86 -11.39 -4.47
C ASN A 64 -3.43 -10.82 -4.46
N ASN A 65 -3.00 -10.26 -3.35
CA ASN A 65 -1.66 -9.70 -3.16
C ASN A 65 -1.29 -8.58 -4.14
N LEU A 66 -2.29 -7.86 -4.63
CA LEU A 66 -2.09 -6.71 -5.52
C LEU A 66 -1.92 -5.41 -4.75
N LEU A 67 -2.40 -5.36 -3.51
CA LEU A 67 -2.25 -4.24 -2.61
C LEU A 67 -1.64 -4.72 -1.30
N GLU A 68 -0.83 -3.87 -0.71
CA GLU A 68 -0.38 -4.02 0.67
C GLU A 68 -1.28 -3.21 1.58
N LYS A 69 -1.74 -3.86 2.64
CA LYS A 69 -2.56 -3.24 3.68
C LYS A 69 -1.69 -2.92 4.87
N HIS A 70 -1.69 -1.66 5.28
CA HIS A 70 -0.96 -1.21 6.45
C HIS A 70 -1.95 -0.86 7.55
N GLU A 71 -1.88 -1.60 8.65
CA GLU A 71 -2.73 -1.36 9.82
C GLU A 71 -1.90 -0.73 10.91
N PHE A 72 -2.33 0.46 11.36
CA PHE A 72 -1.66 1.18 12.42
C PHE A 72 -2.64 1.44 13.55
N LYS A 73 -2.20 1.20 14.77
CA LYS A 73 -3.04 1.40 15.96
C LYS A 73 -3.55 2.85 16.04
N GLY A 74 -4.86 3.01 16.10
CA GLY A 74 -5.50 4.31 16.20
C GLY A 74 -5.82 4.98 14.87
N PHE A 75 -5.52 4.33 13.74
CA PHE A 75 -5.78 4.88 12.42
C PHE A 75 -6.50 3.86 11.53
N SER A 76 -7.22 4.36 10.53
CA SER A 76 -7.81 3.49 9.52
C SER A 76 -6.72 2.81 8.70
N SER A 77 -7.02 1.62 8.19
CA SER A 77 -6.08 0.88 7.33
C SER A 77 -5.78 1.66 6.05
N ARG A 78 -4.54 1.65 5.63
CA ARG A 78 -4.07 2.32 4.41
C ARG A 78 -3.59 1.30 3.41
N TYR A 79 -3.66 1.66 2.15
CA TYR A 79 -3.39 0.74 1.05
C TYR A 79 -2.43 1.34 0.05
N GLU A 80 -1.61 0.49 -0.54
CA GLU A 80 -0.75 0.87 -1.65
C GLU A 80 -0.55 -0.30 -2.60
N THR A 81 -0.20 0.02 -3.84
CA THR A 81 0.17 -1.02 -4.80
C THR A 81 1.47 -1.69 -4.37
N VAL A 82 1.56 -3.01 -4.57
CA VAL A 82 2.75 -3.77 -4.21
C VAL A 82 3.94 -3.29 -5.06
N ARG A 83 5.01 -2.88 -4.39
CA ARG A 83 6.28 -2.48 -4.99
C ARG A 83 7.40 -3.24 -4.33
N GLU A 84 8.44 -3.51 -5.09
CA GLU A 84 9.61 -4.18 -4.54
C GLU A 84 10.47 -3.23 -3.70
N ASN A 85 11.00 -3.75 -2.60
CA ASN A 85 12.09 -3.14 -1.83
C ASN A 85 11.84 -1.73 -1.31
N HIS A 86 10.70 -1.50 -0.68
CA HIS A 86 10.49 -0.25 0.03
C HIS A 86 10.03 -0.50 1.46
N HIS A 87 10.33 0.46 2.30
CA HIS A 87 10.05 0.42 3.73
C HIS A 87 9.19 1.63 4.09
N HIS A 88 8.55 1.58 5.25
CA HIS A 88 7.63 2.62 5.68
C HIS A 88 8.02 3.18 7.03
N LEU A 89 7.90 4.50 7.15
CA LEU A 89 7.96 5.18 8.42
C LEU A 89 6.59 5.82 8.69
N ILE A 90 5.99 5.48 9.80
CA ILE A 90 4.65 5.91 10.17
C ILE A 90 4.75 6.97 11.26
N ASN A 91 4.15 8.14 11.00
CA ASN A 91 3.98 9.17 12.02
C ASN A 91 2.80 8.77 12.89
N ILE A 92 3.04 8.37 14.12
CA ILE A 92 1.98 7.87 15.00
C ILE A 92 1.06 8.97 15.54
N ARG A 93 1.40 10.24 15.33
CA ARG A 93 0.54 11.36 15.74
C ARG A 93 -0.59 11.61 14.76
N ASN A 94 -0.34 11.48 13.45
CA ASN A 94 -1.33 11.81 12.43
C ASN A 94 -1.57 10.70 11.39
N GLY A 95 -0.82 9.59 11.47
CA GLY A 95 -0.98 8.47 10.53
C GLY A 95 -0.30 8.67 9.19
N ASP A 96 0.46 9.74 8.99
CA ASP A 96 1.20 9.93 7.75
C ASP A 96 2.25 8.84 7.56
N VAL A 97 2.40 8.39 6.33
CA VAL A 97 3.34 7.33 5.97
C VAL A 97 4.36 7.89 4.98
N LYS A 98 5.63 7.70 5.30
CA LYS A 98 6.72 8.01 4.38
C LYS A 98 7.37 6.72 3.91
N GLU A 99 7.59 6.63 2.61
CA GLU A 99 8.34 5.53 2.04
C GLU A 99 9.82 5.89 2.01
N PHE A 100 10.64 4.90 2.27
CA PHE A 100 12.08 5.03 2.08
C PHE A 100 12.64 3.71 1.57
N ARG A 101 13.81 3.78 0.98
CA ARG A 101 14.50 2.61 0.45
C ARG A 101 15.96 2.65 0.91
N ASN A 102 16.43 1.50 1.38
CA ASN A 102 17.81 1.39 1.82
C ASN A 102 18.33 -0.02 1.51
N THR A 103 19.22 -0.10 0.53
CA THR A 103 19.77 -1.39 0.08
C THR A 103 20.64 -2.05 1.14
N PHE A 104 21.25 -1.28 2.03
CA PHE A 104 22.05 -1.80 3.13
C PHE A 104 21.18 -2.58 4.12
N ILE A 105 20.00 -2.06 4.44
CA ILE A 105 19.05 -2.77 5.32
C ILE A 105 18.62 -4.07 4.66
N ASP A 106 18.32 -4.04 3.36
CA ASP A 106 17.93 -5.25 2.63
C ASP A 106 19.02 -6.32 2.68
N ALA A 107 20.26 -5.92 2.46
CA ALA A 107 21.41 -6.83 2.49
C ALA A 107 21.63 -7.43 3.89
N MET A 108 21.46 -6.62 4.94
CA MET A 108 21.56 -7.09 6.31
C MET A 108 20.53 -8.16 6.65
N GLN A 109 19.28 -7.97 6.21
CA GLN A 109 18.22 -8.94 6.46
C GLN A 109 18.54 -10.29 5.80
N LYS A 110 19.05 -10.27 4.58
CA LYS A 110 19.47 -11.48 3.87
C LYS A 110 20.61 -12.19 4.61
N GLN A 111 21.59 -11.42 5.05
CA GLN A 111 22.75 -11.97 5.75
C GLN A 111 22.34 -12.62 7.06
N MET A 112 21.46 -11.98 7.83
CA MET A 112 20.99 -12.53 9.08
C MET A 112 20.23 -13.84 8.87
N ALA A 113 19.38 -13.92 7.84
CA ALA A 113 18.67 -15.15 7.51
C ALA A 113 19.66 -16.28 7.19
N LYS A 114 20.69 -15.98 6.39
CA LYS A 114 21.72 -16.96 6.03
C LYS A 114 22.48 -17.49 7.24
N GLU A 115 22.83 -16.61 8.16
CA GLU A 115 23.51 -17.02 9.40
C GLU A 115 22.68 -17.98 10.23
N LEU A 116 21.36 -17.86 10.13
CA LEU A 116 20.41 -18.75 10.81
C LEU A 116 20.09 -20.02 10.01
N GLY A 117 20.63 -20.16 8.81
CA GLY A 117 20.45 -21.34 7.96
C GLY A 117 19.25 -21.24 7.01
N TYR A 118 18.81 -20.02 6.67
CA TYR A 118 17.62 -19.80 5.84
C TYR A 118 17.93 -18.92 4.65
N ASP A 119 17.13 -19.09 3.60
CA ASP A 119 17.12 -18.19 2.46
C ASP A 119 15.92 -17.24 2.62
N LEU A 120 16.19 -15.94 2.65
CA LEU A 120 15.15 -14.94 2.85
C LEU A 120 14.29 -14.81 1.59
N ILE A 121 12.98 -15.00 1.73
CA ILE A 121 12.02 -14.84 0.63
C ILE A 121 11.46 -13.42 0.64
N ASP A 122 11.07 -12.90 1.81
CA ASP A 122 10.48 -11.58 1.94
C ASP A 122 10.62 -11.09 3.38
N TYR A 123 10.49 -9.78 3.57
CA TYR A 123 10.41 -9.20 4.91
C TYR A 123 9.69 -7.86 4.86
N ARG A 124 9.21 -7.40 6.01
CA ARG A 124 8.59 -6.08 6.16
C ARG A 124 9.33 -5.30 7.22
N LEU A 125 9.51 -4.01 6.96
CA LEU A 125 10.09 -3.09 7.93
C LEU A 125 9.18 -1.87 8.03
N GLU A 126 8.68 -1.64 9.24
CA GLU A 126 7.86 -0.49 9.56
C GLU A 126 8.47 0.21 10.77
N LEU A 127 8.70 1.51 10.62
CA LEU A 127 9.20 2.34 11.71
C LEU A 127 8.07 3.20 12.25
N TYR A 128 7.85 3.20 13.54
CA TYR A 128 6.82 3.98 14.20
C TYR A 128 7.51 5.13 14.92
N ALA A 129 7.20 6.36 14.51
CA ALA A 129 7.98 7.51 14.94
C ALA A 129 7.10 8.75 15.17
N ILE A 130 7.68 9.72 15.84
CA ILE A 130 7.09 11.06 15.97
C ILE A 130 8.08 12.05 15.36
N PRO A 131 7.61 13.22 14.85
CA PRO A 131 8.51 14.22 14.31
C PRO A 131 9.54 14.65 15.37
N SER A 132 10.78 14.81 14.93
CA SER A 132 11.80 15.33 15.83
C SER A 132 11.55 16.82 16.09
N LYS A 133 11.98 17.31 17.23
CA LYS A 133 11.79 18.73 17.60
C LYS A 133 12.42 19.69 16.59
N GLU A 134 13.46 19.26 15.92
CA GLU A 134 14.16 20.08 14.93
C GLU A 134 13.37 20.25 13.64
N LYS A 135 12.35 19.42 13.39
CA LYS A 135 11.54 19.42 12.17
C LYS A 135 10.05 19.65 12.42
N GLU A 136 9.67 20.06 13.63
CA GLU A 136 8.29 20.36 13.98
C GLU A 136 7.85 21.78 13.62
N GLU A 137 8.62 22.56 12.95
CA GLU A 137 8.30 23.93 12.55
C GLU A 137 7.16 24.03 11.56
#